data_9dedaa5dc3a2df533380ab07a32c418b
#
_entry.id   9dedaa5dc3a2df533380ab07a32c418b
#
_cell.length_a   1.000
_cell.length_b   1.000
_cell.length_c   1.000
_cell.angle_alpha   90.00
_cell.angle_beta   90.00
_cell.angle_gamma   90.00
#
_symmetry.space_group_name_H-M   'P 1'
#
loop_
_entity.id
_entity.type
_entity.pdbx_description
1 polymer ?
#
loop_
_entity_poly.entity_id
_entity_poly.type
_entity_poly.pdbx_seq_one_letter_code
_entity_poly.pdbx_strand_id
1 'polypeptide(L)'
;MSTVDLVDNIVKVITPLIGVACGVYLVPITEKMKSKAATLQLLLNYQEELKDVERQAKKLAIDLYYSQVELTSYKSGESDTAIFNGLNTIDVYFLNDVLKSAYSQISFDERKAIKALICLVKEFNGFNNQLVNLVSSKNEVSLDFKKSIKSAASIYWICNKLNNTSIFKYSEDHDNQLELNKALKALGIPPL
;
A
#
# COMPACT_ATOMS: atom_id res chain seq x y z
N MET A 1 -6.46 72.80 6.85
CA MET A 1 -6.14 71.38 6.62
C MET A 1 -5.75 71.25 5.17
N SER A 2 -4.49 70.93 4.91
CA SER A 2 -4.02 70.87 3.49
C SER A 2 -4.54 69.59 2.86
N THR A 3 -4.69 69.62 1.53
CA THR A 3 -5.09 68.41 0.76
C THR A 3 -4.12 67.24 0.99
N VAL A 4 -2.87 67.51 1.33
CA VAL A 4 -1.82 66.54 1.63
C VAL A 4 -2.14 65.84 2.95
N ASP A 5 -2.57 66.57 4.03
CA ASP A 5 -2.90 65.99 5.31
C ASP A 5 -4.13 65.06 5.22
N LEU A 6 -5.09 65.38 4.32
CA LEU A 6 -6.26 64.55 4.10
C LEU A 6 -5.91 63.24 3.43
N VAL A 7 -5.05 63.28 2.40
CA VAL A 7 -4.58 62.06 1.70
C VAL A 7 -3.79 61.15 2.63
N ASP A 8 -2.91 61.72 3.42
CA ASP A 8 -2.07 60.96 4.38
C ASP A 8 -2.88 60.23 5.44
N ASN A 9 -3.95 60.88 5.94
CA ASN A 9 -4.88 60.28 6.90
C ASN A 9 -5.75 59.19 6.26
N ILE A 10 -6.17 59.33 5.03
CA ILE A 10 -6.91 58.32 4.29
C ILE A 10 -6.04 57.09 4.04
N VAL A 11 -4.80 57.25 3.62
CA VAL A 11 -3.84 56.13 3.40
C VAL A 11 -3.58 55.41 4.68
N LYS A 12 -3.37 56.09 5.82
CA LYS A 12 -3.15 55.50 7.15
C LYS A 12 -4.32 54.64 7.63
N VAL A 13 -5.56 54.95 7.25
CA VAL A 13 -6.73 54.15 7.64
C VAL A 13 -7.03 53.04 6.65
N ILE A 14 -6.86 53.29 5.35
CA ILE A 14 -7.22 52.30 4.28
C ILE A 14 -6.19 51.16 4.21
N THR A 15 -4.90 51.46 4.38
CA THR A 15 -3.85 50.44 4.27
C THR A 15 -4.03 49.27 5.29
N PRO A 16 -4.28 49.50 6.57
CA PRO A 16 -4.58 48.41 7.51
C PRO A 16 -5.87 47.65 7.17
N LEU A 17 -6.90 48.31 6.70
CA LEU A 17 -8.18 47.72 6.29
C LEU A 17 -8.01 46.78 5.09
N ILE A 18 -7.22 47.19 4.09
CA ILE A 18 -6.87 46.35 2.95
C ILE A 18 -6.05 45.12 3.43
N GLY A 19 -5.10 45.33 4.32
CA GLY A 19 -4.31 44.22 4.93
C GLY A 19 -5.18 43.19 5.64
N VAL A 20 -6.12 43.64 6.46
CA VAL A 20 -7.08 42.76 7.14
C VAL A 20 -8.00 42.05 6.13
N ALA A 21 -8.55 42.76 5.16
CA ALA A 21 -9.38 42.17 4.12
C ALA A 21 -8.61 41.10 3.33
N CYS A 22 -7.41 41.39 2.91
CA CYS A 22 -6.54 40.43 2.23
C CYS A 22 -6.24 39.21 3.12
N GLY A 23 -5.96 39.40 4.40
CA GLY A 23 -5.74 38.29 5.35
C GLY A 23 -6.96 37.40 5.51
N VAL A 24 -8.14 37.99 5.69
CA VAL A 24 -9.38 37.22 5.85
C VAL A 24 -9.76 36.44 4.60
N TYR A 25 -9.54 36.96 3.40
CA TYR A 25 -9.93 36.30 2.15
C TYR A 25 -8.83 35.42 1.56
N LEU A 26 -7.57 35.82 1.61
CA LEU A 26 -6.48 35.08 0.96
C LEU A 26 -6.01 33.88 1.77
N VAL A 27 -5.98 34.00 3.13
CA VAL A 27 -5.51 32.89 3.98
C VAL A 27 -6.36 31.63 3.81
N PRO A 28 -7.71 31.66 3.89
CA PRO A 28 -8.51 30.45 3.67
C PRO A 28 -8.36 29.86 2.26
N ILE A 29 -8.18 30.69 1.24
CA ILE A 29 -7.98 30.24 -0.13
C ILE A 29 -6.64 29.50 -0.24
N THR A 30 -5.56 30.07 0.29
CA THR A 30 -4.23 29.46 0.25
C THR A 30 -4.17 28.18 1.07
N GLU A 31 -4.81 28.13 2.23
CA GLU A 31 -4.91 26.91 3.04
C GLU A 31 -5.68 25.79 2.32
N LYS A 32 -6.80 26.13 1.67
CA LYS A 32 -7.57 25.19 0.86
C LYS A 32 -6.76 24.66 -0.33
N MET A 33 -5.98 25.52 -0.99
CA MET A 33 -5.09 25.09 -2.07
C MET A 33 -3.97 24.17 -1.55
N LYS A 34 -3.34 24.50 -0.43
CA LYS A 34 -2.32 23.66 0.20
C LYS A 34 -2.88 22.29 0.61
N SER A 35 -4.06 22.27 1.21
CA SER A 35 -4.73 21.03 1.60
C SER A 35 -5.05 20.15 0.38
N LYS A 36 -5.56 20.73 -0.71
CA LYS A 36 -5.79 19.99 -1.95
C LYS A 36 -4.49 19.44 -2.56
N ALA A 37 -3.44 20.24 -2.59
CA ALA A 37 -2.14 19.82 -3.10
C ALA A 37 -1.54 18.67 -2.26
N ALA A 38 -1.64 18.76 -0.92
CA ALA A 38 -1.20 17.69 -0.03
C ALA A 38 -1.97 16.38 -0.24
N THR A 39 -3.29 16.47 -0.43
CA THR A 39 -4.11 15.28 -0.70
C THR A 39 -3.78 14.67 -2.06
N LEU A 40 -3.56 15.48 -3.09
CA LEU A 40 -3.14 14.99 -4.41
C LEU A 40 -1.78 14.28 -4.31
N GLN A 41 -0.81 14.88 -3.63
CA GLN A 41 0.49 14.26 -3.42
C GLN A 41 0.38 12.93 -2.67
N LEU A 42 -0.49 12.85 -1.65
CA LEU A 42 -0.74 11.60 -0.93
C LEU A 42 -1.31 10.51 -1.86
N LEU A 43 -2.25 10.86 -2.75
CA LEU A 43 -2.81 9.92 -3.72
C LEU A 43 -1.77 9.44 -4.74
N LEU A 44 -0.87 10.32 -5.18
CA LEU A 44 0.25 9.93 -6.05
C LEU A 44 1.22 8.96 -5.33
N ASN A 45 1.60 9.28 -4.11
CA ASN A 45 2.46 8.41 -3.30
C ASN A 45 1.81 7.03 -3.06
N TYR A 46 0.51 7.01 -2.80
CA TYR A 46 -0.27 5.79 -2.67
C TYR A 46 -0.25 4.93 -3.95
N GLN A 47 -0.41 5.55 -5.12
CA GLN A 47 -0.36 4.83 -6.39
C GLN A 47 1.03 4.22 -6.66
N GLU A 48 2.09 4.95 -6.35
CA GLU A 48 3.45 4.42 -6.46
C GLU A 48 3.71 3.29 -5.44
N GLU A 49 3.24 3.44 -4.20
CA GLU A 49 3.33 2.37 -3.19
C GLU A 49 2.59 1.11 -3.64
N LEU A 50 1.41 1.21 -4.23
CA LEU A 50 0.69 0.05 -4.77
C LEU A 50 1.50 -0.71 -5.82
N LYS A 51 2.18 0.00 -6.73
CA LYS A 51 3.05 -0.61 -7.74
C LYS A 51 4.25 -1.30 -7.12
N ASP A 52 4.83 -0.67 -6.11
CA ASP A 52 5.97 -1.25 -5.40
C ASP A 52 5.59 -2.49 -4.60
N VAL A 53 4.47 -2.45 -3.89
CA VAL A 53 3.92 -3.61 -3.15
C VAL A 53 3.56 -4.74 -4.11
N GLU A 54 2.94 -4.43 -5.26
CA GLU A 54 2.64 -5.41 -6.32
C GLU A 54 3.90 -6.15 -6.77
N ARG A 55 4.97 -5.38 -7.09
CA ARG A 55 6.25 -5.92 -7.55
C ARG A 55 6.94 -6.77 -6.49
N GLN A 56 6.97 -6.30 -5.26
CA GLN A 56 7.52 -7.03 -4.12
C GLN A 56 6.76 -8.33 -3.87
N ALA A 57 5.43 -8.27 -3.79
CA ALA A 57 4.58 -9.42 -3.53
C ALA A 57 4.70 -10.48 -4.63
N LYS A 58 4.76 -10.06 -5.92
CA LYS A 58 5.03 -10.94 -7.05
C LYS A 58 6.35 -11.70 -6.87
N LYS A 59 7.43 -10.96 -6.61
CA LYS A 59 8.75 -11.56 -6.43
C LYS A 59 8.76 -12.54 -5.26
N LEU A 60 8.24 -12.10 -4.11
CA LEU A 60 8.22 -12.92 -2.89
C LEU A 60 7.38 -14.20 -3.06
N ALA A 61 6.22 -14.14 -3.73
CA ALA A 61 5.42 -15.33 -4.00
C ALA A 61 6.19 -16.37 -4.82
N ILE A 62 6.93 -15.92 -5.83
CA ILE A 62 7.74 -16.78 -6.71
C ILE A 62 8.94 -17.36 -5.93
N ASP A 63 9.67 -16.51 -5.21
CA ASP A 63 10.86 -16.93 -4.44
C ASP A 63 10.49 -17.95 -3.35
N LEU A 64 9.37 -17.72 -2.64
CA LEU A 64 8.85 -18.66 -1.63
C LEU A 64 8.36 -19.96 -2.25
N TYR A 65 7.77 -19.92 -3.44
CA TYR A 65 7.38 -21.14 -4.15
C TYR A 65 8.60 -21.99 -4.49
N TYR A 66 9.67 -21.40 -5.01
CA TYR A 66 10.91 -22.13 -5.26
C TYR A 66 11.52 -22.67 -3.97
N SER A 67 11.48 -21.91 -2.88
CA SER A 67 11.92 -22.37 -1.56
C SER A 67 11.10 -23.58 -1.06
N GLN A 68 9.79 -23.62 -1.36
CA GLN A 68 8.94 -24.79 -1.07
C GLN A 68 9.33 -26.01 -1.91
N VAL A 69 9.66 -25.82 -3.18
CA VAL A 69 10.13 -26.90 -4.07
C VAL A 69 11.46 -27.46 -3.57
N GLU A 70 12.44 -26.59 -3.29
CA GLU A 70 13.74 -26.96 -2.71
C GLU A 70 13.59 -27.74 -1.40
N LEU A 71 12.72 -27.28 -0.51
CA LEU A 71 12.44 -27.98 0.73
C LEU A 71 11.85 -29.39 0.50
N THR A 72 11.02 -29.53 -0.53
CA THR A 72 10.41 -30.81 -0.89
C THR A 72 11.47 -31.78 -1.40
N SER A 73 12.35 -31.33 -2.32
CA SER A 73 13.46 -32.13 -2.86
C SER A 73 14.48 -32.50 -1.76
N TYR A 74 14.75 -31.60 -0.82
CA TYR A 74 15.59 -31.87 0.35
C TYR A 74 14.97 -32.97 1.24
N LYS A 75 13.67 -32.86 1.57
CA LYS A 75 12.95 -33.83 2.40
C LYS A 75 12.80 -35.21 1.72
N SER A 76 12.78 -35.28 0.39
CA SER A 76 12.73 -36.54 -0.37
C SER A 76 14.11 -37.18 -0.57
N GLY A 77 15.20 -36.51 -0.19
CA GLY A 77 16.57 -36.97 -0.35
C GLY A 77 17.09 -36.81 -1.80
N GLU A 78 16.43 -36.04 -2.63
CA GLU A 78 16.88 -35.72 -3.99
C GLU A 78 17.94 -34.61 -4.01
N SER A 79 18.06 -33.85 -2.93
CA SER A 79 19.05 -32.79 -2.75
C SER A 79 19.67 -32.86 -1.35
N ASP A 80 20.97 -32.62 -1.27
CA ASP A 80 21.70 -32.58 0.00
C ASP A 80 21.60 -31.26 0.73
N THR A 81 21.09 -30.21 0.05
CA THR A 81 20.98 -28.85 0.59
C THR A 81 19.67 -28.20 0.12
N ALA A 82 19.12 -27.33 0.93
CA ALA A 82 17.99 -26.49 0.55
C ALA A 82 18.36 -25.01 0.72
N ILE A 83 18.06 -24.20 -0.31
CA ILE A 83 18.26 -22.75 -0.31
C ILE A 83 16.91 -22.08 -0.19
N PHE A 84 16.74 -21.22 0.81
CA PHE A 84 15.47 -20.53 1.06
C PHE A 84 15.58 -19.04 0.69
N ASN A 85 14.72 -18.61 -0.22
CA ASN A 85 14.59 -17.25 -0.69
C ASN A 85 13.21 -16.70 -0.32
N GLY A 86 13.03 -15.37 -0.45
CA GLY A 86 11.73 -14.73 -0.22
C GLY A 86 11.37 -14.53 1.26
N LEU A 87 12.32 -14.67 2.18
CA LEU A 87 12.11 -14.49 3.63
C LEU A 87 12.18 -13.00 4.04
N ASN A 88 11.70 -12.09 3.19
CA ASN A 88 11.67 -10.65 3.46
C ASN A 88 10.25 -10.20 3.82
N THR A 89 10.14 -9.06 4.48
CA THR A 89 8.87 -8.39 4.78
C THR A 89 8.45 -7.44 3.66
N ILE A 90 7.18 -7.10 3.64
CA ILE A 90 6.61 -6.03 2.81
C ILE A 90 6.28 -4.86 3.72
N ASP A 91 6.80 -3.67 3.41
CA ASP A 91 6.51 -2.46 4.16
C ASP A 91 5.48 -1.61 3.39
N VAL A 92 4.55 -1.02 4.14
CA VAL A 92 3.53 -0.13 3.63
C VAL A 92 3.45 1.13 4.49
N TYR A 93 3.47 2.30 3.86
CA TYR A 93 3.58 3.59 4.54
C TYR A 93 2.35 4.48 4.31
N PHE A 94 1.86 4.59 3.07
CA PHE A 94 0.82 5.54 2.69
C PHE A 94 -0.60 4.98 2.74
N LEU A 95 -0.80 3.65 2.73
CA LEU A 95 -2.12 3.02 2.73
C LEU A 95 -3.02 3.48 3.90
N ASN A 96 -2.45 3.58 5.10
CA ASN A 96 -3.19 4.04 6.27
C ASN A 96 -3.50 5.54 6.20
N ASP A 97 -2.59 6.35 5.66
CA ASP A 97 -2.74 7.79 5.57
C ASP A 97 -3.78 8.17 4.51
N VAL A 98 -3.87 7.42 3.42
CA VAL A 98 -4.93 7.57 2.41
C VAL A 98 -6.30 7.27 3.02
N LEU A 99 -6.44 6.21 3.82
CA LEU A 99 -7.69 5.91 4.52
C LEU A 99 -8.09 6.99 5.52
N LYS A 100 -7.15 7.74 6.09
CA LYS A 100 -7.45 8.83 7.05
C LYS A 100 -7.71 10.16 6.36
N SER A 101 -6.83 10.54 5.43
CA SER A 101 -6.76 11.91 4.92
C SER A 101 -7.37 12.11 3.53
N ALA A 102 -7.48 11.03 2.73
CA ALA A 102 -8.08 11.05 1.40
C ALA A 102 -9.36 10.20 1.29
N TYR A 103 -9.99 9.88 2.41
CA TYR A 103 -11.11 8.94 2.52
C TYR A 103 -12.27 9.24 1.54
N SER A 104 -12.61 10.51 1.37
CA SER A 104 -13.71 10.94 0.47
C SER A 104 -13.34 10.90 -1.00
N GLN A 105 -12.07 10.75 -1.35
CA GLN A 105 -11.57 10.78 -2.73
C GLN A 105 -11.34 9.39 -3.32
N ILE A 106 -11.40 8.36 -2.49
CA ILE A 106 -11.32 6.96 -2.89
C ILE A 106 -12.69 6.29 -2.78
N SER A 107 -13.00 5.39 -3.72
CA SER A 107 -14.27 4.69 -3.76
C SER A 107 -14.46 3.76 -2.56
N PHE A 108 -15.70 3.35 -2.32
CA PHE A 108 -16.03 2.41 -1.24
C PHE A 108 -15.28 1.07 -1.40
N ASP A 109 -15.24 0.56 -2.63
CA ASP A 109 -14.56 -0.71 -2.93
C ASP A 109 -13.05 -0.61 -2.78
N GLU A 110 -12.44 0.51 -3.19
CA GLU A 110 -11.02 0.77 -2.94
C GLU A 110 -10.69 0.82 -1.45
N ARG A 111 -11.54 1.47 -0.63
CA ARG A 111 -11.36 1.49 0.83
C ARG A 111 -11.38 0.10 1.45
N LYS A 112 -12.29 -0.78 0.97
CA LYS A 112 -12.33 -2.19 1.41
C LYS A 112 -11.07 -2.93 1.00
N ALA A 113 -10.65 -2.78 -0.25
CA ALA A 113 -9.44 -3.40 -0.78
C ALA A 113 -8.17 -2.95 -0.04
N ILE A 114 -8.03 -1.65 0.25
CA ILE A 114 -6.90 -1.12 1.01
C ILE A 114 -6.87 -1.72 2.43
N LYS A 115 -8.02 -1.82 3.11
CA LYS A 115 -8.09 -2.46 4.43
C LYS A 115 -7.69 -3.93 4.38
N ALA A 116 -8.20 -4.67 3.39
CA ALA A 116 -7.82 -6.07 3.18
C ALA A 116 -6.32 -6.21 2.89
N LEU A 117 -5.76 -5.32 2.07
CA LEU A 117 -4.33 -5.30 1.74
C LEU A 117 -3.47 -5.10 2.99
N ILE A 118 -3.81 -4.13 3.86
CA ILE A 118 -3.10 -3.88 5.13
C ILE A 118 -3.14 -5.13 6.02
N CYS A 119 -4.28 -5.81 6.13
CA CYS A 119 -4.41 -7.04 6.90
C CYS A 119 -3.54 -8.16 6.31
N LEU A 120 -3.59 -8.37 5.00
CA LEU A 120 -2.81 -9.40 4.31
C LEU A 120 -1.30 -9.17 4.41
N VAL A 121 -0.84 -7.91 4.30
CA VAL A 121 0.58 -7.57 4.51
C VAL A 121 1.01 -7.92 5.93
N LYS A 122 0.18 -7.59 6.93
CA LYS A 122 0.47 -7.93 8.33
C LYS A 122 0.54 -9.44 8.54
N GLU A 123 -0.40 -10.21 7.97
CA GLU A 123 -0.39 -11.68 8.04
C GLU A 123 0.84 -12.27 7.34
N PHE A 124 1.14 -11.81 6.12
CA PHE A 124 2.32 -12.23 5.37
C PHE A 124 3.60 -12.02 6.18
N ASN A 125 3.80 -10.81 6.71
CA ASN A 125 4.96 -10.49 7.52
C ASN A 125 5.04 -11.36 8.78
N GLY A 126 3.90 -11.66 9.40
CA GLY A 126 3.81 -12.59 10.53
C GLY A 126 4.26 -14.01 10.18
N PHE A 127 3.78 -14.57 9.06
CA PHE A 127 4.18 -15.88 8.58
C PHE A 127 5.67 -15.93 8.19
N ASN A 128 6.14 -14.91 7.47
CA ASN A 128 7.54 -14.83 7.05
C ASN A 128 8.49 -14.74 8.26
N ASN A 129 8.16 -13.95 9.28
CA ASN A 129 8.96 -13.88 10.50
C ASN A 129 9.02 -15.25 11.23
N GLN A 130 7.92 -16.01 11.23
CA GLN A 130 7.93 -17.38 11.76
C GLN A 130 8.87 -18.29 10.96
N LEU A 131 8.84 -18.20 9.63
CA LEU A 131 9.74 -18.97 8.76
C LEU A 131 11.21 -18.61 9.01
N VAL A 132 11.55 -17.32 9.12
CA VAL A 132 12.90 -16.84 9.46
C VAL A 132 13.38 -17.46 10.77
N ASN A 133 12.53 -17.47 11.80
CA ASN A 133 12.87 -18.06 13.11
C ASN A 133 13.09 -19.57 13.01
N LEU A 134 12.27 -20.29 12.25
CA LEU A 134 12.42 -21.74 12.05
C LEU A 134 13.71 -22.09 11.29
N VAL A 135 14.02 -21.35 10.24
CA VAL A 135 15.27 -21.50 9.48
C VAL A 135 16.47 -21.21 10.37
N SER A 136 16.44 -20.14 11.15
CA SER A 136 17.52 -19.75 12.07
C SER A 136 17.73 -20.77 13.18
N SER A 137 16.68 -21.45 13.64
CA SER A 137 16.76 -22.51 14.65
C SER A 137 17.10 -23.89 14.09
N LYS A 138 17.36 -23.99 12.77
CA LYS A 138 17.59 -25.25 12.04
C LYS A 138 16.45 -26.29 12.21
N ASN A 139 15.24 -25.81 12.42
CA ASN A 139 14.05 -26.66 12.55
C ASN A 139 13.35 -26.83 11.20
N GLU A 140 14.03 -27.45 10.26
CA GLU A 140 13.58 -27.59 8.85
C GLU A 140 12.36 -28.51 8.71
N VAL A 141 12.13 -29.41 9.64
CA VAL A 141 10.99 -30.34 9.63
C VAL A 141 9.64 -29.60 9.69
N SER A 142 9.59 -28.48 10.42
CA SER A 142 8.38 -27.68 10.63
C SER A 142 8.16 -26.60 9.56
N LEU A 143 9.04 -26.47 8.57
CA LEU A 143 8.91 -25.46 7.53
C LEU A 143 7.75 -25.77 6.59
N ASP A 144 6.87 -24.77 6.37
CA ASP A 144 5.80 -24.78 5.38
C ASP A 144 5.59 -23.36 4.81
N PHE A 145 5.95 -23.18 3.56
CA PHE A 145 5.87 -21.88 2.88
C PHE A 145 4.49 -21.58 2.31
N LYS A 146 3.53 -22.53 2.30
CA LYS A 146 2.25 -22.39 1.61
C LYS A 146 1.44 -21.19 2.08
N LYS A 147 1.42 -20.90 3.38
CA LYS A 147 0.70 -19.73 3.92
C LYS A 147 1.28 -18.42 3.42
N SER A 148 2.60 -18.28 3.46
CA SER A 148 3.29 -17.08 2.96
C SER A 148 3.11 -16.91 1.45
N ILE A 149 3.18 -18.00 0.66
CA ILE A 149 2.93 -17.96 -0.79
C ILE A 149 1.50 -17.47 -1.08
N LYS A 150 0.49 -18.03 -0.40
CA LYS A 150 -0.91 -17.64 -0.57
C LYS A 150 -1.14 -16.18 -0.23
N SER A 151 -0.59 -15.71 0.89
CA SER A 151 -0.71 -14.29 1.29
C SER A 151 -0.02 -13.37 0.30
N ALA A 152 1.21 -13.67 -0.14
CA ALA A 152 1.92 -12.87 -1.14
C ALA A 152 1.18 -12.85 -2.49
N ALA A 153 0.64 -13.98 -2.96
CA ALA A 153 -0.16 -14.04 -4.18
C ALA A 153 -1.46 -13.21 -4.07
N SER A 154 -2.11 -13.22 -2.92
CA SER A 154 -3.31 -12.41 -2.65
C SER A 154 -2.99 -10.92 -2.62
N ILE A 155 -1.87 -10.51 -2.00
CA ILE A 155 -1.38 -9.12 -2.01
C ILE A 155 -1.11 -8.67 -3.44
N TYR A 156 -0.34 -9.44 -4.21
CA TYR A 156 -0.09 -9.18 -5.63
C TYR A 156 -1.39 -8.96 -6.40
N TRP A 157 -2.37 -9.86 -6.22
CA TRP A 157 -3.63 -9.80 -6.95
C TRP A 157 -4.46 -8.57 -6.65
N ILE A 158 -4.58 -8.18 -5.38
CA ILE A 158 -5.30 -6.97 -4.97
C ILE A 158 -4.61 -5.73 -5.55
N CYS A 159 -3.28 -5.61 -5.41
CA CYS A 159 -2.53 -4.48 -5.96
C CYS A 159 -2.66 -4.40 -7.48
N ASN A 160 -2.55 -5.52 -8.19
CA ASN A 160 -2.72 -5.59 -9.64
C ASN A 160 -4.11 -5.13 -10.08
N LYS A 161 -5.16 -5.54 -9.36
CA LYS A 161 -6.53 -5.10 -9.61
C LYS A 161 -6.70 -3.60 -9.38
N LEU A 162 -6.16 -3.06 -8.27
CA LEU A 162 -6.21 -1.63 -7.95
C LEU A 162 -5.44 -0.78 -8.98
N ASN A 163 -4.32 -1.28 -9.50
CA ASN A 163 -3.51 -0.57 -10.48
C ASN A 163 -4.11 -0.59 -11.90
N ASN A 164 -4.82 -1.66 -12.28
CA ASN A 164 -5.19 -1.92 -13.67
C ASN A 164 -6.69 -1.75 -13.99
N THR A 165 -7.54 -1.53 -13.00
CA THR A 165 -8.98 -1.38 -13.21
C THR A 165 -9.48 -0.01 -12.79
N SER A 166 -10.00 0.77 -13.75
CA SER A 166 -10.64 2.08 -13.49
C SER A 166 -11.92 1.96 -12.63
N ILE A 167 -12.52 0.77 -12.55
CA ILE A 167 -13.69 0.47 -11.72
C ILE A 167 -13.38 -0.85 -11.00
N PHE A 168 -12.73 -0.73 -9.86
CA PHE A 168 -12.51 -1.87 -8.98
C PHE A 168 -13.80 -2.14 -8.18
N LYS A 169 -14.33 -3.37 -8.30
CA LYS A 169 -15.39 -3.87 -7.44
C LYS A 169 -14.82 -4.93 -6.51
N TYR A 170 -14.74 -4.60 -5.24
CA TYR A 170 -14.37 -5.55 -4.19
C TYR A 170 -15.65 -6.26 -3.72
N SER A 171 -15.80 -7.53 -4.08
CA SER A 171 -16.91 -8.36 -3.62
C SER A 171 -16.43 -9.25 -2.47
N GLU A 172 -17.14 -9.19 -1.36
CA GLU A 172 -16.94 -10.08 -0.21
C GLU A 172 -17.46 -11.50 -0.49
N ASP A 173 -18.37 -11.62 -1.46
CA ASP A 173 -19.02 -12.89 -1.85
C ASP A 173 -18.19 -13.67 -2.89
N HIS A 174 -17.03 -13.15 -3.28
CA HIS A 174 -16.15 -13.90 -4.18
C HIS A 174 -15.57 -15.10 -3.45
N ASP A 175 -15.61 -16.23 -4.12
CA ASP A 175 -14.85 -17.41 -3.72
C ASP A 175 -13.36 -17.03 -3.67
N ASN A 176 -12.88 -16.78 -2.46
CA ASN A 176 -11.50 -16.39 -2.20
C ASN A 176 -10.50 -17.41 -2.77
N GLN A 177 -10.92 -18.69 -2.85
CA GLN A 177 -10.09 -19.74 -3.45
C GLN A 177 -9.99 -19.58 -4.97
N LEU A 178 -11.09 -19.17 -5.63
CA LEU A 178 -11.07 -18.93 -7.08
C LEU A 178 -10.15 -17.74 -7.44
N GLU A 179 -10.24 -16.65 -6.70
CA GLU A 179 -9.37 -15.47 -6.91
C GLU A 179 -7.90 -15.78 -6.60
N LEU A 180 -7.63 -16.55 -5.55
CA LEU A 180 -6.29 -17.03 -5.23
C LEU A 180 -5.74 -17.91 -6.36
N ASN A 181 -6.53 -18.83 -6.91
CA ASN A 181 -6.10 -19.68 -8.03
C ASN A 181 -5.79 -18.85 -9.29
N LYS A 182 -6.55 -17.79 -9.56
CA LYS A 182 -6.24 -16.84 -10.64
C LYS A 182 -4.91 -16.10 -10.38
N ALA A 183 -4.67 -15.69 -9.15
CA ALA A 183 -3.41 -15.04 -8.75
C ALA A 183 -2.22 -15.99 -8.95
N LEU A 184 -2.30 -17.20 -8.43
CA LEU A 184 -1.25 -18.22 -8.58
C LEU A 184 -0.97 -18.53 -10.06
N LYS A 185 -2.03 -18.71 -10.86
CA LYS A 185 -1.90 -18.91 -12.32
C LYS A 185 -1.20 -17.74 -13.02
N ALA A 186 -1.55 -16.48 -12.64
CA ALA A 186 -0.92 -15.29 -13.21
C ALA A 186 0.58 -15.19 -12.84
N LEU A 187 0.99 -15.79 -11.71
CA LEU A 187 2.37 -15.89 -11.26
C LEU A 187 3.13 -17.11 -11.83
N GLY A 188 2.46 -17.99 -12.55
CA GLY A 188 3.04 -19.26 -13.01
C GLY A 188 3.23 -20.29 -11.90
N ILE A 189 2.53 -20.15 -10.77
CA ILE A 189 2.58 -21.04 -9.62
C ILE A 189 1.43 -22.06 -9.73
N PRO A 190 1.67 -23.36 -9.64
CA PRO A 190 0.60 -24.37 -9.64
C PRO A 190 -0.27 -24.22 -8.35
N PRO A 191 -1.49 -24.78 -8.36
CA PRO A 191 -2.35 -24.80 -7.15
C PRO A 191 -1.64 -25.46 -5.97
N LEU A 192 -1.77 -24.83 -4.78
CA LEU A 192 -1.04 -25.20 -3.56
C LEU A 192 -1.88 -26.08 -2.62
#